data_5afdb7f0e422199fdb7107adfab7357c
#
_entry.id   5afdb7f0e422199fdb7107adfab7357c
#
_cell.length_a   1.000
_cell.length_b   1.000
_cell.length_c   1.000
_cell.angle_alpha   90.00
_cell.angle_beta   90.00
_cell.angle_gamma   90.00
#
_symmetry.space_group_name_H-M   'P 1'
#
loop_
_entity.id
_entity.type
_entity.pdbx_description
1 polymer ?
#
loop_
_entity_poly.entity_id
_entity_poly.type
_entity_poly.pdbx_seq_one_letter_code
_entity_poly.pdbx_strand_id
1 'polypeptide(L)'
;MMGHIRKAIMKLTSVIIVIAVTFITVSCSSQKKGTAYSVYYLNEDGTSLTEGRVYIESQDAVSVANELLEKMNVAKGRHTSIIKPVSVSQPTVEINGIYAGVYYDSSYYGMKPSTEVLYRAAVVKELSQISDVLYVRFYVDGKDAVYEDGTIIGNMSDEDFVDTQEGAMADVKWKTINLYFANKSGDALVKNSKRICYNKNVSVEKVVMEQLIKGTTESGCYQSIPSNTKLLSISVVDRICYVNLSQEFATDMVNAKSNVTIYSIVNSLSGLEGIDGVKILVKGNSNLMYRDAISLDTVFYMNNELVKKDLSDN
;
A
#
# COMPACT_ATOMS: atom_id res chain seq x y z
N MET A 1 74.12 -14.39 -34.66
CA MET A 1 73.15 -13.41 -35.20
C MET A 1 71.66 -13.67 -34.81
N MET A 2 71.27 -14.90 -34.40
CA MET A 2 69.86 -15.24 -33.99
C MET A 2 69.49 -14.82 -32.57
N GLY A 3 70.44 -14.57 -31.66
CA GLY A 3 70.16 -14.24 -30.26
C GLY A 3 69.69 -12.80 -30.00
N HIS A 4 70.13 -11.85 -30.84
CA HIS A 4 69.78 -10.44 -30.71
C HIS A 4 68.35 -10.13 -31.23
N ILE A 5 67.88 -10.84 -32.26
CA ILE A 5 66.54 -10.66 -32.85
C ILE A 5 65.48 -11.17 -31.88
N ARG A 6 65.71 -12.28 -31.17
CA ARG A 6 64.73 -12.79 -30.16
C ARG A 6 64.56 -11.84 -28.96
N LYS A 7 65.65 -11.17 -28.50
CA LYS A 7 65.55 -10.18 -27.40
C LYS A 7 64.83 -8.90 -27.82
N ALA A 8 64.95 -8.49 -29.07
CA ALA A 8 64.27 -7.29 -29.60
C ALA A 8 62.77 -7.59 -29.77
N ILE A 9 62.38 -8.77 -30.25
CA ILE A 9 60.97 -9.18 -30.40
C ILE A 9 60.32 -9.31 -29.02
N MET A 10 60.97 -9.91 -28.00
CA MET A 10 60.43 -10.03 -26.64
C MET A 10 60.26 -8.68 -25.94
N LYS A 11 61.12 -7.70 -26.22
CA LYS A 11 60.96 -6.33 -25.68
C LYS A 11 59.83 -5.56 -26.38
N LEU A 12 59.62 -5.79 -27.68
CA LEU A 12 58.55 -5.14 -28.44
C LEU A 12 57.18 -5.68 -28.07
N THR A 13 57.06 -7.01 -27.82
CA THR A 13 55.80 -7.62 -27.36
C THR A 13 55.43 -7.22 -25.92
N SER A 14 56.43 -7.02 -25.02
CA SER A 14 56.18 -6.50 -23.67
C SER A 14 55.69 -5.06 -23.68
N VAL A 15 56.19 -4.21 -24.56
CA VAL A 15 55.76 -2.81 -24.67
C VAL A 15 54.34 -2.72 -25.26
N ILE A 16 53.99 -3.56 -26.22
CA ILE A 16 52.65 -3.62 -26.81
C ILE A 16 51.59 -4.13 -25.79
N ILE A 17 51.95 -5.09 -24.94
CA ILE A 17 51.06 -5.60 -23.87
C ILE A 17 50.85 -4.54 -22.79
N VAL A 18 51.85 -3.75 -22.44
CA VAL A 18 51.71 -2.66 -21.46
C VAL A 18 50.87 -1.50 -22.02
N ILE A 19 50.97 -1.19 -23.31
CA ILE A 19 50.11 -0.16 -23.95
C ILE A 19 48.68 -0.66 -24.12
N ALA A 20 48.42 -1.98 -24.34
CA ALA A 20 47.08 -2.53 -24.42
C ALA A 20 46.36 -2.59 -23.06
N VAL A 21 47.09 -2.66 -21.93
CA VAL A 21 46.49 -2.69 -20.57
C VAL A 21 46.18 -1.27 -20.06
N THR A 22 46.76 -0.21 -20.64
CA THR A 22 46.46 1.18 -20.24
C THR A 22 45.29 1.82 -21.00
N PHE A 23 44.65 1.11 -21.97
CA PHE A 23 43.47 1.59 -22.68
C PHE A 23 42.15 0.98 -22.18
N ILE A 24 42.17 0.20 -21.10
CA ILE A 24 40.93 -0.27 -20.44
C ILE A 24 40.80 0.49 -19.14
N THR A 25 39.88 1.39 -19.11
CA THR A 25 39.23 2.10 -18.00
C THR A 25 39.34 3.62 -18.08
N VAL A 26 38.73 4.21 -19.08
CA VAL A 26 37.97 5.44 -18.86
C VAL A 26 36.63 5.24 -19.51
N SER A 27 35.90 4.28 -19.01
CA SER A 27 34.45 4.39 -19.01
C SER A 27 34.13 5.39 -17.90
N CYS A 28 34.02 6.66 -18.22
CA CYS A 28 33.33 7.62 -17.38
C CYS A 28 31.85 7.19 -17.28
N SER A 29 31.55 6.18 -16.48
CA SER A 29 30.27 6.11 -15.84
C SER A 29 30.28 7.26 -14.83
N SER A 30 29.57 8.35 -15.13
CA SER A 30 29.24 9.34 -14.12
C SER A 30 28.52 8.59 -13.03
N GLN A 31 29.21 8.28 -11.95
CA GLN A 31 28.65 7.63 -10.79
C GLN A 31 27.59 8.58 -10.26
N LYS A 32 26.31 8.24 -10.49
CA LYS A 32 25.19 9.04 -10.00
C LYS A 32 25.28 9.04 -8.48
N LYS A 33 25.49 10.23 -7.91
CA LYS A 33 25.60 10.41 -6.46
C LYS A 33 24.20 10.35 -5.84
N GLY A 34 24.10 9.81 -4.61
CA GLY A 34 22.88 9.76 -3.83
C GLY A 34 22.21 8.39 -3.80
N THR A 35 21.15 8.31 -3.02
CA THR A 35 20.29 7.12 -2.92
C THR A 35 19.32 7.06 -4.10
N ALA A 36 19.15 5.88 -4.67
CA ALA A 36 18.22 5.66 -5.78
C ALA A 36 16.78 5.53 -5.25
N TYR A 37 15.86 6.28 -5.86
CA TYR A 37 14.42 6.22 -5.59
C TYR A 37 13.66 6.06 -6.90
N SER A 38 12.49 5.42 -6.80
CA SER A 38 11.51 5.39 -7.87
C SER A 38 10.66 6.65 -7.84
N VAL A 39 10.38 7.22 -9.01
CA VAL A 39 9.39 8.28 -9.21
C VAL A 39 8.38 7.84 -10.26
N TYR A 40 7.16 8.33 -10.15
CA TYR A 40 6.06 7.86 -10.99
C TYR A 40 5.53 8.99 -11.87
N TYR A 41 5.26 8.64 -13.12
CA TYR A 41 4.72 9.52 -14.17
C TYR A 41 3.48 8.89 -14.77
N LEU A 42 2.68 9.65 -15.49
CA LEU A 42 1.65 9.08 -16.36
C LEU A 42 2.28 8.42 -17.59
N ASN A 43 1.76 7.28 -17.99
CA ASN A 43 2.04 6.70 -19.29
C ASN A 43 1.51 7.61 -20.43
N GLU A 44 1.82 7.28 -21.68
CA GLU A 44 1.45 8.06 -22.86
C GLU A 44 -0.08 8.28 -22.96
N ASP A 45 -0.87 7.27 -22.60
CA ASP A 45 -2.33 7.33 -22.64
C ASP A 45 -2.97 8.02 -21.42
N GLY A 46 -2.18 8.37 -20.39
CA GLY A 46 -2.67 9.00 -19.16
C GLY A 46 -3.54 8.09 -18.30
N THR A 47 -3.43 6.77 -18.46
CA THR A 47 -4.30 5.77 -17.81
C THR A 47 -3.62 4.97 -16.70
N SER A 48 -2.28 4.99 -16.63
CA SER A 48 -1.51 4.25 -15.64
C SER A 48 -0.24 4.98 -15.24
N LEU A 49 0.42 4.48 -14.19
CA LEU A 49 1.72 4.98 -13.73
C LEU A 49 2.85 4.25 -14.46
N THR A 50 3.87 5.02 -14.84
CA THR A 50 5.14 4.52 -15.35
C THR A 50 6.23 4.89 -14.37
N GLU A 51 7.04 3.91 -13.98
CA GLU A 51 8.16 4.09 -13.05
C GLU A 51 9.37 4.69 -13.75
N GLY A 52 9.97 5.70 -13.12
CA GLY A 52 11.29 6.23 -13.45
C GLY A 52 12.23 6.12 -12.26
N ARG A 53 13.54 6.30 -12.47
CA ARG A 53 14.53 6.27 -11.41
C ARG A 53 15.24 7.62 -11.28
N VAL A 54 15.33 8.12 -10.03
CA VAL A 54 16.07 9.32 -9.66
C VAL A 54 17.10 9.01 -8.58
N TYR A 55 18.07 9.91 -8.42
CA TYR A 55 19.08 9.82 -7.36
C TYR A 55 19.01 11.09 -6.54
N ILE A 56 18.89 10.95 -5.21
CA ILE A 56 18.74 12.04 -4.25
C ILE A 56 19.91 12.00 -3.28
N GLU A 57 20.58 13.14 -3.13
CA GLU A 57 21.74 13.26 -2.23
C GLU A 57 21.32 13.64 -0.79
N SER A 58 20.14 14.21 -0.62
CA SER A 58 19.59 14.55 0.70
C SER A 58 19.49 13.32 1.59
N GLN A 59 19.76 13.51 2.88
CA GLN A 59 19.74 12.44 3.89
C GLN A 59 18.56 12.57 4.84
N ASP A 60 18.02 13.76 5.01
CA ASP A 60 16.88 13.97 5.87
C ASP A 60 15.58 13.66 5.14
N ALA A 61 14.66 12.98 5.86
CA ALA A 61 13.46 12.41 5.28
C ALA A 61 12.52 13.46 4.65
N VAL A 62 12.40 14.65 5.23
CA VAL A 62 11.54 15.72 4.71
C VAL A 62 12.13 16.31 3.42
N SER A 63 13.45 16.51 3.37
CA SER A 63 14.13 16.96 2.15
C SER A 63 14.02 15.93 1.03
N VAL A 64 14.20 14.62 1.34
CA VAL A 64 13.98 13.53 0.38
C VAL A 64 12.55 13.55 -0.15
N ALA A 65 11.55 13.68 0.74
CA ALA A 65 10.14 13.74 0.34
C ALA A 65 9.85 14.90 -0.62
N ASN A 66 10.33 16.10 -0.28
CA ASN A 66 10.13 17.28 -1.14
C ASN A 66 10.82 17.13 -2.49
N GLU A 67 12.07 16.61 -2.52
CA GLU A 67 12.78 16.35 -3.79
C GLU A 67 12.06 15.30 -4.65
N LEU A 68 11.50 14.23 -4.07
CA LEU A 68 10.69 13.24 -4.79
C LEU A 68 9.49 13.90 -5.46
N LEU A 69 8.71 14.66 -4.69
CA LEU A 69 7.53 15.37 -5.21
C LEU A 69 7.87 16.44 -6.26
N GLU A 70 9.07 17.01 -6.23
CA GLU A 70 9.58 17.89 -7.29
C GLU A 70 9.96 17.09 -8.55
N LYS A 71 10.63 15.94 -8.39
CA LYS A 71 11.08 15.11 -9.52
C LYS A 71 9.91 14.55 -10.32
N MET A 72 8.80 14.17 -9.68
CA MET A 72 7.61 13.72 -10.38
C MET A 72 6.96 14.79 -11.28
N ASN A 73 7.26 16.07 -11.03
CA ASN A 73 6.77 17.19 -11.84
C ASN A 73 7.65 17.49 -13.08
N VAL A 74 8.70 16.71 -13.33
CA VAL A 74 9.59 16.86 -14.47
C VAL A 74 9.47 15.62 -15.36
N ALA A 75 8.67 15.71 -16.42
CA ALA A 75 8.52 14.60 -17.38
C ALA A 75 9.88 14.16 -17.95
N LYS A 76 10.15 12.86 -17.91
CA LYS A 76 11.36 12.25 -18.47
C LYS A 76 10.99 11.30 -19.60
N GLY A 77 11.23 11.74 -20.84
CA GLY A 77 11.09 10.89 -22.02
C GLY A 77 9.92 11.26 -22.90
N ARG A 78 9.84 10.59 -24.09
CA ARG A 78 8.85 10.88 -25.12
C ARG A 78 7.45 10.31 -24.81
N HIS A 79 7.38 9.37 -23.86
CA HIS A 79 6.19 8.57 -23.59
C HIS A 79 5.67 8.71 -22.15
N THR A 80 6.11 9.76 -21.44
CA THR A 80 5.66 10.04 -20.08
C THR A 80 5.17 11.48 -19.94
N SER A 81 4.11 11.68 -19.16
CA SER A 81 3.55 12.99 -18.85
C SER A 81 3.64 13.27 -17.35
N ILE A 82 3.69 14.56 -17.00
CA ILE A 82 3.59 15.01 -15.61
C ILE A 82 2.22 14.63 -15.07
N ILE A 83 2.19 14.02 -13.89
CA ILE A 83 0.96 13.55 -13.28
C ILE A 83 0.21 14.67 -12.54
N LYS A 84 0.93 15.57 -11.85
CA LYS A 84 0.33 16.69 -11.14
C LYS A 84 -0.10 17.78 -12.12
N PRO A 85 -1.39 18.15 -12.18
CA PRO A 85 -1.83 19.28 -13.00
C PRO A 85 -1.11 20.59 -12.58
N VAL A 86 -0.81 21.44 -13.57
CA VAL A 86 -0.14 22.73 -13.32
C VAL A 86 -0.98 23.64 -12.39
N SER A 87 -2.31 23.49 -12.43
CA SER A 87 -3.25 24.22 -11.57
C SER A 87 -3.20 23.80 -10.09
N VAL A 88 -2.60 22.65 -9.78
CA VAL A 88 -2.48 22.17 -8.40
C VAL A 88 -1.17 22.67 -7.82
N SER A 89 -1.25 23.34 -6.66
CA SER A 89 -0.09 23.86 -5.95
C SER A 89 0.87 22.74 -5.53
N GLN A 90 2.15 23.10 -5.36
CA GLN A 90 3.13 22.17 -4.79
C GLN A 90 2.79 21.97 -3.30
N PRO A 91 2.64 20.72 -2.84
CA PRO A 91 2.37 20.45 -1.44
C PRO A 91 3.59 20.65 -0.56
N THR A 92 3.36 20.81 0.74
CA THR A 92 4.38 20.66 1.78
C THR A 92 4.27 19.29 2.44
N VAL A 93 5.38 18.77 2.94
CA VAL A 93 5.43 17.46 3.60
C VAL A 93 5.93 17.61 5.03
N GLU A 94 5.26 16.96 5.97
CA GLU A 94 5.73 16.77 7.34
C GLU A 94 5.86 15.27 7.61
N ILE A 95 6.94 14.84 8.29
CA ILE A 95 7.14 13.45 8.65
C ILE A 95 7.18 13.35 10.18
N ASN A 96 6.26 12.57 10.74
CA ASN A 96 6.12 12.31 12.16
C ASN A 96 6.10 10.80 12.43
N GLY A 97 7.23 10.23 12.86
CA GLY A 97 7.38 8.80 13.06
C GLY A 97 7.11 8.05 11.77
N ILE A 98 6.11 7.17 11.77
CA ILE A 98 5.75 6.34 10.61
C ILE A 98 4.78 7.03 9.62
N TYR A 99 4.43 8.28 9.85
CA TYR A 99 3.46 9.02 9.04
C TYR A 99 4.13 10.14 8.25
N ALA A 100 3.77 10.26 6.95
CA ALA A 100 4.01 11.43 6.12
C ALA A 100 2.67 12.15 5.88
N GLY A 101 2.55 13.37 6.41
CA GLY A 101 1.44 14.28 6.11
C GLY A 101 1.76 15.12 4.88
N VAL A 102 0.87 15.13 3.88
CA VAL A 102 1.03 15.89 2.62
C VAL A 102 -0.07 16.96 2.58
N TYR A 103 0.33 18.23 2.61
CA TYR A 103 -0.56 19.35 2.81
C TYR A 103 -0.71 20.16 1.51
N TYR A 104 -1.93 20.29 1.05
CA TYR A 104 -2.36 21.03 -0.13
C TYR A 104 -3.25 22.23 0.25
N ASP A 105 -3.37 23.16 -0.66
CA ASP A 105 -4.47 24.13 -0.69
C ASP A 105 -5.69 23.56 -1.46
N SER A 106 -6.77 24.32 -1.54
CA SER A 106 -8.02 23.92 -2.20
C SER A 106 -7.88 23.57 -3.68
N SER A 107 -6.75 23.92 -4.33
CA SER A 107 -6.46 23.55 -5.74
C SER A 107 -6.42 22.03 -5.95
N TYR A 108 -6.14 21.25 -4.90
CA TYR A 108 -6.18 19.79 -4.92
C TYR A 108 -7.53 19.25 -5.46
N TYR A 109 -8.63 19.80 -5.00
CA TYR A 109 -9.98 19.38 -5.42
C TYR A 109 -10.35 19.81 -6.86
N GLY A 110 -9.51 20.61 -7.51
CA GLY A 110 -9.65 20.94 -8.93
C GLY A 110 -9.21 19.84 -9.89
N MET A 111 -8.64 18.74 -9.38
CA MET A 111 -8.23 17.61 -10.21
C MET A 111 -9.45 16.81 -10.67
N LYS A 112 -9.36 16.27 -11.92
CA LYS A 112 -10.32 15.26 -12.37
C LYS A 112 -10.18 14.00 -11.50
N PRO A 113 -11.27 13.30 -11.15
CA PRO A 113 -11.20 12.12 -10.28
C PRO A 113 -10.20 11.06 -10.73
N SER A 114 -10.11 10.77 -12.04
CA SER A 114 -9.14 9.81 -12.59
C SER A 114 -7.69 10.25 -12.42
N THR A 115 -7.41 11.55 -12.58
CA THR A 115 -6.07 12.11 -12.38
C THR A 115 -5.71 12.14 -10.89
N GLU A 116 -6.66 12.51 -10.03
CA GLU A 116 -6.46 12.56 -8.57
C GLU A 116 -6.05 11.21 -8.01
N VAL A 117 -6.72 10.14 -8.43
CA VAL A 117 -6.41 8.76 -8.00
C VAL A 117 -4.99 8.37 -8.37
N LEU A 118 -4.57 8.61 -9.62
CA LEU A 118 -3.22 8.30 -10.08
C LEU A 118 -2.16 9.16 -9.39
N TYR A 119 -2.45 10.45 -9.23
CA TYR A 119 -1.56 11.36 -8.53
C TYR A 119 -1.35 10.93 -7.08
N ARG A 120 -2.42 10.63 -6.37
CA ARG A 120 -2.36 10.13 -5.00
C ARG A 120 -1.61 8.81 -4.89
N ALA A 121 -1.84 7.87 -5.80
CA ALA A 121 -1.11 6.61 -5.86
C ALA A 121 0.40 6.85 -6.06
N ALA A 122 0.79 7.76 -6.96
CA ALA A 122 2.18 8.11 -7.18
C ALA A 122 2.82 8.70 -5.93
N VAL A 123 2.16 9.68 -5.28
CA VAL A 123 2.66 10.31 -4.04
C VAL A 123 2.85 9.27 -2.94
N VAL A 124 1.88 8.37 -2.74
CA VAL A 124 1.99 7.33 -1.72
C VAL A 124 3.15 6.38 -2.03
N LYS A 125 3.26 5.88 -3.27
CA LYS A 125 4.36 4.99 -3.69
C LYS A 125 5.74 5.66 -3.56
N GLU A 126 5.84 6.95 -3.83
CA GLU A 126 7.10 7.70 -3.69
C GLU A 126 7.50 7.88 -2.23
N LEU A 127 6.58 8.34 -1.38
CA LEU A 127 6.88 8.62 0.02
C LEU A 127 7.05 7.34 0.86
N SER A 128 6.41 6.24 0.50
CA SER A 128 6.59 4.94 1.18
C SER A 128 7.98 4.32 0.96
N GLN A 129 8.81 4.85 0.06
CA GLN A 129 10.21 4.44 -0.10
C GLN A 129 11.14 5.07 0.94
N ILE A 130 10.70 6.12 1.63
CA ILE A 130 11.48 6.78 2.67
C ILE A 130 11.50 5.90 3.91
N SER A 131 12.69 5.69 4.49
CA SER A 131 12.83 4.88 5.69
C SER A 131 11.87 5.34 6.79
N ASP A 132 11.24 4.39 7.43
CA ASP A 132 10.26 4.55 8.51
C ASP A 132 8.89 5.13 8.11
N VAL A 133 8.68 5.61 6.87
CA VAL A 133 7.36 6.03 6.39
C VAL A 133 6.53 4.81 5.99
N LEU A 134 5.52 4.49 6.78
CA LEU A 134 4.59 3.39 6.51
C LEU A 134 3.24 3.89 5.96
N TYR A 135 2.86 5.11 6.30
CA TYR A 135 1.57 5.69 5.94
C TYR A 135 1.72 7.11 5.45
N VAL A 136 0.93 7.44 4.42
CA VAL A 136 0.79 8.78 3.87
C VAL A 136 -0.64 9.27 4.11
N ARG A 137 -0.80 10.50 4.58
CA ARG A 137 -2.09 11.13 4.82
C ARG A 137 -2.15 12.47 4.11
N PHE A 138 -3.29 12.76 3.50
CA PHE A 138 -3.50 13.96 2.70
C PHE A 138 -4.34 14.96 3.46
N TYR A 139 -3.93 16.23 3.41
CA TYR A 139 -4.64 17.34 4.03
C TYR A 139 -4.87 18.43 2.98
N VAL A 140 -6.05 19.04 3.03
CA VAL A 140 -6.40 20.19 2.19
C VAL A 140 -6.91 21.31 3.08
N ASP A 141 -6.30 22.51 2.98
CA ASP A 141 -6.58 23.67 3.84
C ASP A 141 -6.55 23.31 5.34
N GLY A 142 -5.58 22.47 5.74
CA GLY A 142 -5.36 22.03 7.12
C GLY A 142 -6.37 21.02 7.67
N LYS A 143 -7.28 20.50 6.84
CA LYS A 143 -8.24 19.45 7.19
C LYS A 143 -7.91 18.16 6.44
N ASP A 144 -8.38 17.02 6.97
CA ASP A 144 -8.28 15.76 6.24
C ASP A 144 -8.87 15.88 4.84
N ALA A 145 -8.11 15.42 3.84
CA ALA A 145 -8.62 15.36 2.48
C ALA A 145 -9.78 14.35 2.40
N VAL A 146 -10.80 14.73 1.62
CA VAL A 146 -12.00 13.91 1.44
C VAL A 146 -12.20 13.55 -0.02
N TYR A 147 -12.91 12.46 -0.26
CA TYR A 147 -13.43 12.10 -1.57
C TYR A 147 -14.61 13.00 -1.95
N GLU A 148 -15.05 12.91 -3.21
CA GLU A 148 -16.18 13.68 -3.72
C GLU A 148 -17.49 13.45 -2.92
N ASP A 149 -17.63 12.26 -2.31
CA ASP A 149 -18.77 11.91 -1.45
C ASP A 149 -18.63 12.40 0.01
N GLY A 150 -17.55 13.14 0.33
CA GLY A 150 -17.25 13.63 1.67
C GLY A 150 -16.55 12.62 2.60
N THR A 151 -16.31 11.40 2.16
CA THR A 151 -15.58 10.40 2.96
C THR A 151 -14.11 10.79 3.12
N ILE A 152 -13.56 10.72 4.33
CA ILE A 152 -12.14 11.00 4.60
C ILE A 152 -11.26 9.99 3.85
N ILE A 153 -10.21 10.46 3.18
CA ILE A 153 -9.25 9.59 2.46
C ILE A 153 -8.50 8.69 3.44
N GLY A 154 -8.16 9.18 4.63
CA GLY A 154 -7.48 8.41 5.68
C GLY A 154 -6.00 8.15 5.41
N ASN A 155 -5.42 7.25 6.21
CA ASN A 155 -4.04 6.80 6.06
C ASN A 155 -3.93 5.82 4.89
N MET A 156 -2.92 6.01 4.06
CA MET A 156 -2.66 5.17 2.89
C MET A 156 -1.23 4.64 2.90
N SER A 157 -1.05 3.46 2.35
CA SER A 157 0.23 2.81 2.09
C SER A 157 0.31 2.39 0.63
N ASP A 158 1.49 1.99 0.14
CA ASP A 158 1.64 1.50 -1.23
C ASP A 158 0.80 0.25 -1.52
N GLU A 159 0.50 -0.56 -0.49
CA GLU A 159 -0.39 -1.73 -0.60
C GLU A 159 -1.86 -1.38 -0.86
N ASP A 160 -2.27 -0.13 -0.64
CA ASP A 160 -3.62 0.34 -0.98
C ASP A 160 -3.80 0.53 -2.49
N PHE A 161 -2.69 0.51 -3.24
CA PHE A 161 -2.66 0.61 -4.70
C PHE A 161 -2.09 -0.69 -5.28
N VAL A 162 -2.95 -1.48 -5.92
CA VAL A 162 -2.53 -2.72 -6.59
C VAL A 162 -1.60 -2.35 -7.75
N ASP A 163 -0.40 -2.93 -7.80
CA ASP A 163 0.47 -2.85 -8.96
C ASP A 163 -0.17 -3.61 -10.12
N THR A 164 -0.81 -2.85 -10.99
CA THR A 164 -1.28 -3.37 -12.25
C THR A 164 -0.14 -3.24 -13.25
N GLN A 165 0.60 -4.34 -13.45
CA GLN A 165 1.52 -4.43 -14.58
C GLN A 165 0.74 -4.12 -15.86
N GLU A 166 1.24 -3.14 -16.61
CA GLU A 166 0.86 -2.77 -17.98
C GLU A 166 -0.65 -2.85 -18.34
N GLY A 167 -1.34 -1.73 -18.28
CA GLY A 167 -2.64 -1.58 -18.94
C GLY A 167 -3.90 -1.56 -18.09
N ALA A 168 -3.81 -1.51 -16.77
CA ALA A 168 -4.89 -1.99 -15.91
C ALA A 168 -5.65 -0.96 -15.06
N MET A 169 -5.69 0.33 -15.40
CA MET A 169 -6.75 1.20 -14.84
C MET A 169 -8.16 0.79 -15.33
N ALA A 170 -8.27 0.05 -16.45
CA ALA A 170 -9.52 -0.54 -16.90
C ALA A 170 -10.06 -1.64 -15.97
N ASP A 171 -9.20 -2.22 -15.09
CA ASP A 171 -9.52 -3.39 -14.29
C ASP A 171 -9.62 -3.13 -12.78
N VAL A 172 -9.64 -1.89 -12.33
CA VAL A 172 -9.84 -1.56 -10.91
C VAL A 172 -11.26 -1.11 -10.61
N LYS A 173 -11.72 -1.42 -9.41
CA LYS A 173 -12.98 -0.95 -8.82
C LYS A 173 -12.70 -0.18 -7.54
N TRP A 174 -13.53 0.85 -7.32
CA TRP A 174 -13.60 1.55 -6.06
C TRP A 174 -14.81 1.07 -5.27
N LYS A 175 -14.64 0.83 -3.98
CA LYS A 175 -15.73 0.47 -3.09
C LYS A 175 -15.46 1.00 -1.69
N THR A 176 -16.48 1.58 -1.06
CA THR A 176 -16.44 1.86 0.37
C THR A 176 -16.79 0.57 1.10
N ILE A 177 -15.91 0.12 1.98
CA ILE A 177 -16.11 -1.04 2.86
C ILE A 177 -16.17 -0.59 4.31
N ASN A 178 -16.92 -1.31 5.11
CA ASN A 178 -16.97 -1.12 6.55
C ASN A 178 -16.17 -2.24 7.22
N LEU A 179 -15.12 -1.89 7.91
CA LEU A 179 -14.31 -2.81 8.71
C LEU A 179 -14.64 -2.63 10.19
N TYR A 180 -14.68 -3.70 10.93
CA TYR A 180 -15.00 -3.67 12.36
C TYR A 180 -13.79 -4.18 13.15
N PHE A 181 -13.13 -3.30 13.88
CA PHE A 181 -11.96 -3.58 14.68
C PHE A 181 -12.31 -3.65 16.17
N ALA A 182 -11.42 -4.17 16.99
CA ALA A 182 -11.59 -4.12 18.44
C ALA A 182 -11.44 -2.68 18.96
N ASN A 183 -12.12 -2.34 20.03
CA ASN A 183 -11.83 -1.15 20.83
C ASN A 183 -10.60 -1.38 21.72
N LYS A 184 -10.16 -0.35 22.43
CA LYS A 184 -8.98 -0.40 23.33
C LYS A 184 -9.03 -1.50 24.38
N SER A 185 -10.21 -1.77 24.95
CA SER A 185 -10.42 -2.84 25.95
C SER A 185 -10.62 -4.23 25.34
N GLY A 186 -10.75 -4.35 24.02
CA GLY A 186 -10.97 -5.61 23.34
C GLY A 186 -12.32 -6.26 23.60
N ASP A 187 -13.32 -5.52 24.09
CA ASP A 187 -14.62 -6.02 24.51
C ASP A 187 -15.78 -5.59 23.59
N ALA A 188 -15.53 -4.73 22.62
CA ALA A 188 -16.51 -4.24 21.66
C ALA A 188 -15.87 -3.97 20.31
N LEU A 189 -16.72 -3.79 19.30
CA LEU A 189 -16.33 -3.43 17.94
C LEU A 189 -16.44 -1.91 17.71
N VAL A 190 -15.49 -1.38 16.96
CA VAL A 190 -15.49 -0.01 16.42
C VAL A 190 -15.53 -0.11 14.91
N LYS A 191 -16.51 0.58 14.30
CA LYS A 191 -16.66 0.64 12.85
C LYS A 191 -15.63 1.61 12.25
N ASN A 192 -14.91 1.17 11.24
CA ASN A 192 -14.05 1.99 10.41
C ASN A 192 -14.51 1.86 8.95
N SER A 193 -14.92 2.98 8.35
CA SER A 193 -15.34 3.02 6.95
C SER A 193 -14.15 3.46 6.09
N LYS A 194 -13.74 2.62 5.14
CA LYS A 194 -12.60 2.88 4.27
C LYS A 194 -13.01 2.72 2.80
N ARG A 195 -12.65 3.68 1.96
CA ARG A 195 -12.74 3.55 0.50
C ARG A 195 -11.49 2.88 -0.01
N ILE A 196 -11.64 1.78 -0.72
CA ILE A 196 -10.56 0.97 -1.27
C ILE A 196 -10.60 0.92 -2.79
N CYS A 197 -9.42 0.83 -3.39
CA CYS A 197 -9.22 0.50 -4.80
C CYS A 197 -8.73 -0.94 -4.87
N TYR A 198 -9.33 -1.78 -5.70
CA TYR A 198 -8.92 -3.18 -5.87
C TYR A 198 -9.15 -3.66 -7.30
N ASN A 199 -8.38 -4.68 -7.71
CA ASN A 199 -8.50 -5.27 -9.04
C ASN A 199 -9.84 -6.02 -9.17
N LYS A 200 -10.56 -5.85 -10.29
CA LYS A 200 -11.84 -6.52 -10.57
C LYS A 200 -11.77 -8.05 -10.51
N ASN A 201 -10.58 -8.61 -10.76
CA ASN A 201 -10.33 -10.05 -10.72
C ASN A 201 -10.15 -10.60 -9.29
N VAL A 202 -10.09 -9.70 -8.29
CA VAL A 202 -10.04 -10.06 -6.87
C VAL A 202 -11.43 -9.87 -6.28
N SER A 203 -11.91 -10.83 -5.51
CA SER A 203 -13.19 -10.68 -4.82
C SER A 203 -13.09 -9.64 -3.70
N VAL A 204 -14.13 -8.85 -3.51
CA VAL A 204 -14.14 -7.83 -2.46
C VAL A 204 -14.09 -8.44 -1.05
N GLU A 205 -14.60 -9.66 -0.88
CA GLU A 205 -14.54 -10.44 0.36
C GLU A 205 -13.07 -10.72 0.74
N LYS A 206 -12.25 -11.09 -0.24
CA LYS A 206 -10.82 -11.31 -0.04
C LYS A 206 -10.15 -10.02 0.42
N VAL A 207 -10.44 -8.90 -0.24
CA VAL A 207 -9.88 -7.59 0.12
C VAL A 207 -10.29 -7.20 1.55
N VAL A 208 -11.55 -7.38 1.95
CA VAL A 208 -12.02 -7.12 3.31
C VAL A 208 -11.23 -7.94 4.33
N MET A 209 -11.03 -9.24 4.08
CA MET A 209 -10.27 -10.10 4.99
C MET A 209 -8.81 -9.70 5.08
N GLU A 210 -8.17 -9.37 3.97
CA GLU A 210 -6.78 -8.91 3.96
C GLU A 210 -6.61 -7.60 4.74
N GLN A 211 -7.54 -6.64 4.57
CA GLN A 211 -7.53 -5.39 5.35
C GLN A 211 -7.77 -5.62 6.85
N LEU A 212 -8.63 -6.56 7.24
CA LEU A 212 -8.83 -6.91 8.66
C LEU A 212 -7.58 -7.56 9.28
N ILE A 213 -6.93 -8.48 8.56
CA ILE A 213 -5.71 -9.16 9.02
C ILE A 213 -4.56 -8.16 9.15
N LYS A 214 -4.41 -7.27 8.18
CA LYS A 214 -3.43 -6.18 8.20
C LYS A 214 -3.63 -5.26 9.41
N GLY A 215 -4.89 -5.04 9.81
CA GLY A 215 -5.23 -4.12 10.89
C GLY A 215 -5.34 -2.67 10.41
N THR A 216 -5.37 -1.74 11.36
CA THR A 216 -5.49 -0.32 11.09
C THR A 216 -4.71 0.50 12.10
N THR A 217 -4.33 1.72 11.72
CA THR A 217 -3.72 2.73 12.59
C THR A 217 -4.71 3.84 12.96
N GLU A 218 -5.97 3.71 12.54
CA GLU A 218 -6.99 4.71 12.89
C GLU A 218 -7.24 4.75 14.40
N SER A 219 -7.40 5.98 14.91
CA SER A 219 -7.58 6.20 16.34
C SER A 219 -8.84 5.47 16.85
N GLY A 220 -8.72 4.83 18.00
CA GLY A 220 -9.80 4.06 18.61
C GLY A 220 -10.00 2.65 18.06
N CYS A 221 -9.36 2.29 16.96
CA CYS A 221 -9.40 0.95 16.35
C CYS A 221 -8.15 0.15 16.71
N TYR A 222 -8.32 -1.08 17.15
CA TYR A 222 -7.25 -1.97 17.57
C TYR A 222 -7.38 -3.32 16.88
N GLN A 223 -6.25 -4.00 16.72
CA GLN A 223 -6.19 -5.33 16.10
C GLN A 223 -7.21 -6.28 16.71
N SER A 224 -8.05 -6.89 15.88
CA SER A 224 -9.09 -7.84 16.29
C SER A 224 -8.79 -9.28 15.86
N ILE A 225 -7.87 -9.47 14.90
CA ILE A 225 -7.44 -10.76 14.36
C ILE A 225 -5.93 -10.88 14.62
N PRO A 226 -5.38 -12.04 15.03
CA PRO A 226 -3.95 -12.22 15.16
C PRO A 226 -3.20 -11.88 13.87
N SER A 227 -2.13 -11.10 13.95
CA SER A 227 -1.38 -10.57 12.78
C SER A 227 -0.73 -11.65 11.89
N ASN A 228 -0.41 -12.82 12.48
CA ASN A 228 0.15 -13.95 11.72
C ASN A 228 -0.91 -14.78 10.99
N THR A 229 -2.21 -14.47 11.15
CA THR A 229 -3.29 -15.14 10.45
C THR A 229 -3.13 -14.99 8.94
N LYS A 230 -3.34 -16.08 8.21
CA LYS A 230 -3.36 -16.07 6.73
C LYS A 230 -4.74 -16.47 6.24
N LEU A 231 -5.23 -15.78 5.24
CA LEU A 231 -6.41 -16.19 4.50
C LEU A 231 -6.01 -17.32 3.54
N LEU A 232 -6.53 -18.52 3.74
CA LEU A 232 -6.26 -19.69 2.90
C LEU A 232 -7.20 -19.75 1.69
N SER A 233 -8.49 -19.50 1.91
CA SER A 233 -9.49 -19.36 0.86
C SER A 233 -10.72 -18.60 1.35
N ILE A 234 -11.46 -18.02 0.40
CA ILE A 234 -12.74 -17.36 0.64
C ILE A 234 -13.66 -17.61 -0.54
N SER A 235 -14.93 -17.89 -0.26
CA SER A 235 -15.96 -18.11 -1.28
C SER A 235 -17.33 -17.78 -0.74
N VAL A 236 -18.26 -17.40 -1.62
CA VAL A 236 -19.66 -17.15 -1.26
C VAL A 236 -20.54 -18.16 -1.97
N VAL A 237 -21.33 -18.89 -1.21
CA VAL A 237 -22.31 -19.88 -1.70
C VAL A 237 -23.62 -19.65 -0.97
N ASP A 238 -24.71 -19.52 -1.68
CA ASP A 238 -26.05 -19.31 -1.12
C ASP A 238 -26.11 -18.16 -0.10
N ARG A 239 -25.41 -17.06 -0.40
CA ARG A 239 -25.26 -15.84 0.44
C ARG A 239 -24.54 -16.06 1.76
N ILE A 240 -23.88 -17.22 1.94
CA ILE A 240 -22.98 -17.50 3.06
C ILE A 240 -21.54 -17.38 2.59
N CYS A 241 -20.77 -16.54 3.27
CA CYS A 241 -19.35 -16.37 3.02
C CYS A 241 -18.54 -17.39 3.84
N TYR A 242 -17.86 -18.29 3.17
CA TYR A 242 -16.98 -19.30 3.77
C TYR A 242 -15.55 -18.74 3.82
N VAL A 243 -15.04 -18.50 5.02
CA VAL A 243 -13.73 -17.93 5.27
C VAL A 243 -12.84 -19.00 5.87
N ASN A 244 -11.83 -19.44 5.14
CA ASN A 244 -10.86 -20.44 5.62
C ASN A 244 -9.55 -19.77 6.01
N LEU A 245 -9.20 -19.86 7.28
CA LEU A 245 -8.05 -19.21 7.89
C LEU A 245 -6.97 -20.23 8.26
N SER A 246 -5.74 -19.75 8.41
CA SER A 246 -4.63 -20.57 8.88
C SER A 246 -4.74 -20.87 10.39
N GLN A 247 -3.89 -21.78 10.88
CA GLN A 247 -3.91 -22.23 12.27
C GLN A 247 -3.67 -21.10 13.27
N GLU A 248 -2.87 -20.11 12.91
CA GLU A 248 -2.49 -18.96 13.70
C GLU A 248 -3.71 -18.14 14.16
N PHE A 249 -4.80 -18.15 13.38
CA PHE A 249 -6.07 -17.55 13.80
C PHE A 249 -6.57 -18.11 15.14
N ALA A 250 -6.46 -19.43 15.34
CA ALA A 250 -6.94 -20.09 16.55
C ALA A 250 -5.90 -20.16 17.67
N THR A 251 -4.60 -20.16 17.36
CA THR A 251 -3.50 -20.37 18.31
C THR A 251 -2.87 -19.07 18.81
N ASP A 252 -2.79 -18.06 17.96
CA ASP A 252 -2.10 -16.82 18.32
C ASP A 252 -3.02 -15.89 19.12
N MET A 253 -2.42 -15.13 20.02
CA MET A 253 -3.16 -14.23 20.90
C MET A 253 -3.34 -12.85 20.26
N VAL A 254 -4.51 -12.27 20.51
CA VAL A 254 -4.81 -10.85 20.20
C VAL A 254 -5.57 -10.27 21.40
N ASN A 255 -5.40 -8.97 21.65
CA ASN A 255 -6.09 -8.28 22.74
C ASN A 255 -7.56 -7.97 22.37
N ALA A 256 -8.33 -9.03 22.14
CA ALA A 256 -9.76 -8.97 21.88
C ALA A 256 -10.43 -10.22 22.43
N LYS A 257 -11.64 -10.07 23.00
CA LYS A 257 -12.47 -11.19 23.43
C LYS A 257 -12.83 -12.07 22.22
N SER A 258 -13.06 -13.35 22.44
CA SER A 258 -13.36 -14.32 21.38
C SER A 258 -14.53 -13.89 20.49
N ASN A 259 -15.62 -13.38 21.06
CA ASN A 259 -16.75 -12.86 20.31
C ASN A 259 -16.39 -11.61 19.47
N VAL A 260 -15.55 -10.71 19.99
CA VAL A 260 -15.09 -9.53 19.23
C VAL A 260 -14.28 -9.94 18.02
N THR A 261 -13.37 -10.92 18.15
CA THR A 261 -12.60 -11.45 17.02
C THR A 261 -13.51 -12.08 15.95
N ILE A 262 -14.45 -12.94 16.36
CA ILE A 262 -15.38 -13.58 15.42
C ILE A 262 -16.24 -12.52 14.72
N TYR A 263 -16.87 -11.62 15.47
CA TYR A 263 -17.77 -10.61 14.90
C TYR A 263 -17.06 -9.46 14.19
N SER A 264 -15.76 -9.26 14.38
CA SER A 264 -14.94 -8.43 13.51
C SER A 264 -15.01 -8.93 12.06
N ILE A 265 -14.81 -10.22 11.84
CA ILE A 265 -14.92 -10.86 10.53
C ILE A 265 -16.37 -10.83 10.03
N VAL A 266 -17.29 -11.28 10.85
CA VAL A 266 -18.70 -11.44 10.47
C VAL A 266 -19.33 -10.12 10.06
N ASN A 267 -19.20 -9.08 10.89
CA ASN A 267 -19.82 -7.79 10.61
C ASN A 267 -19.19 -7.09 9.38
N SER A 268 -17.87 -7.28 9.17
CA SER A 268 -17.19 -6.69 8.02
C SER A 268 -17.59 -7.34 6.70
N LEU A 269 -17.81 -8.66 6.69
CA LEU A 269 -18.21 -9.39 5.49
C LEU A 269 -19.70 -9.30 5.23
N SER A 270 -20.57 -9.43 6.28
CA SER A 270 -22.01 -9.28 6.14
C SER A 270 -22.46 -7.85 5.83
N GLY A 271 -21.55 -6.87 5.89
CA GLY A 271 -21.77 -5.53 5.36
C GLY A 271 -21.67 -5.43 3.84
N LEU A 272 -21.22 -6.49 3.17
CA LEU A 272 -21.14 -6.55 1.71
C LEU A 272 -22.47 -7.03 1.11
N GLU A 273 -22.81 -6.48 -0.06
CA GLU A 273 -23.98 -6.91 -0.81
C GLU A 273 -23.89 -8.40 -1.18
N GLY A 274 -24.96 -9.14 -0.95
CA GLY A 274 -25.04 -10.55 -1.29
C GLY A 274 -24.53 -11.51 -0.21
N ILE A 275 -24.16 -11.02 0.99
CA ILE A 275 -23.71 -11.85 2.11
C ILE A 275 -24.65 -11.67 3.31
N ASP A 276 -25.36 -12.71 3.67
CA ASP A 276 -26.24 -12.74 4.84
C ASP A 276 -25.54 -13.29 6.08
N GLY A 277 -24.64 -14.24 5.91
CA GLY A 277 -23.92 -14.88 7.00
C GLY A 277 -22.51 -15.31 6.65
N VAL A 278 -21.74 -15.69 7.66
CA VAL A 278 -20.33 -16.09 7.53
C VAL A 278 -20.10 -17.43 8.25
N LYS A 279 -19.45 -18.36 7.57
CA LYS A 279 -18.93 -19.60 8.12
C LYS A 279 -17.41 -19.52 8.20
N ILE A 280 -16.85 -19.66 9.39
CA ILE A 280 -15.41 -19.59 9.63
C ILE A 280 -14.83 -21.00 9.72
N LEU A 281 -13.73 -21.25 9.02
CA LEU A 281 -12.98 -22.48 9.03
C LEU A 281 -11.53 -22.20 9.40
N VAL A 282 -10.91 -23.15 10.08
CA VAL A 282 -9.47 -23.14 10.35
C VAL A 282 -8.85 -24.37 9.71
N LYS A 283 -7.95 -24.15 8.72
CA LYS A 283 -7.38 -25.22 7.88
C LYS A 283 -8.44 -26.15 7.30
N GLY A 284 -9.56 -25.60 6.86
CA GLY A 284 -10.67 -26.35 6.25
C GLY A 284 -11.64 -26.99 7.24
N ASN A 285 -11.39 -26.89 8.55
CA ASN A 285 -12.24 -27.49 9.58
C ASN A 285 -13.07 -26.41 10.32
N SER A 286 -14.39 -26.59 10.41
CA SER A 286 -15.26 -25.76 11.24
C SER A 286 -15.68 -26.46 12.53
N ASN A 287 -15.50 -27.78 12.65
CA ASN A 287 -15.87 -28.53 13.85
C ASN A 287 -14.80 -28.35 14.94
N LEU A 288 -14.66 -27.14 15.45
CA LEU A 288 -13.73 -26.79 16.53
C LEU A 288 -14.27 -25.62 17.37
N MET A 289 -13.77 -25.55 18.59
CA MET A 289 -14.03 -24.42 19.50
C MET A 289 -12.94 -23.35 19.32
N TYR A 290 -13.35 -22.12 19.05
CA TYR A 290 -12.45 -20.99 19.01
C TYR A 290 -12.15 -20.53 20.45
N ARG A 291 -10.88 -20.67 20.88
CA ARG A 291 -10.40 -20.34 22.24
C ARG A 291 -11.29 -20.92 23.33
N ASP A 292 -11.73 -22.17 23.17
CA ASP A 292 -12.61 -22.91 24.10
C ASP A 292 -13.92 -22.18 24.48
N ALA A 293 -14.32 -21.18 23.70
CA ALA A 293 -15.46 -20.31 24.02
C ALA A 293 -16.58 -20.35 22.97
N ILE A 294 -16.24 -20.41 21.67
CA ILE A 294 -17.21 -20.27 20.59
C ILE A 294 -17.06 -21.42 19.59
N SER A 295 -18.13 -22.18 19.37
CA SER A 295 -18.16 -23.19 18.32
C SER A 295 -18.17 -22.53 16.96
N LEU A 296 -17.22 -22.93 16.09
CA LEU A 296 -17.21 -22.51 14.69
C LEU A 296 -18.11 -23.37 13.79
N ASP A 297 -18.71 -24.44 14.34
CA ASP A 297 -19.63 -25.29 13.59
C ASP A 297 -21.04 -24.66 13.49
N THR A 298 -21.07 -23.39 13.10
CA THR A 298 -22.31 -22.64 12.86
C THR A 298 -22.09 -21.57 11.79
N VAL A 299 -23.16 -21.02 11.25
CA VAL A 299 -23.14 -19.80 10.46
C VAL A 299 -23.38 -18.63 11.40
N PHE A 300 -22.52 -17.63 11.33
CA PHE A 300 -22.67 -16.40 12.10
C PHE A 300 -23.35 -15.33 11.26
N TYR A 301 -24.21 -14.54 11.90
CA TYR A 301 -24.91 -13.41 11.30
C TYR A 301 -24.46 -12.11 11.96
N MET A 302 -24.61 -10.97 11.27
CA MET A 302 -24.22 -9.66 11.79
C MET A 302 -24.76 -9.42 13.21
N ASN A 303 -23.90 -8.91 14.10
CA ASN A 303 -24.27 -8.54 15.47
C ASN A 303 -23.89 -7.07 15.74
N ASN A 304 -24.90 -6.20 15.71
CA ASN A 304 -24.73 -4.77 15.96
C ASN A 304 -24.66 -4.43 17.46
N GLU A 305 -25.04 -5.34 18.37
CA GLU A 305 -24.98 -5.10 19.81
C GLU A 305 -23.52 -4.97 20.31
N LEU A 306 -22.58 -5.61 19.60
CA LEU A 306 -21.15 -5.50 19.91
C LEU A 306 -20.54 -4.20 19.39
N VAL A 307 -21.22 -3.44 18.54
CA VAL A 307 -20.68 -2.21 17.93
C VAL A 307 -20.91 -1.03 18.86
N LYS A 308 -19.83 -0.43 19.36
CA LYS A 308 -19.93 0.85 20.08
C LYS A 308 -20.34 1.93 19.09
N LYS A 309 -21.34 2.73 19.43
CA LYS A 309 -21.60 4.00 18.75
C LYS A 309 -20.43 4.94 19.05
N ASP A 310 -19.91 5.59 18.02
CA ASP A 310 -18.91 6.64 18.20
C ASP A 310 -19.41 7.68 19.21
N LEU A 311 -18.56 7.95 20.22
CA LEU A 311 -18.82 9.02 21.19
C LEU A 311 -18.47 10.42 20.62
N SER A 312 -18.43 10.57 19.29
CA SER A 312 -18.12 11.82 18.61
C SER A 312 -19.33 12.74 18.37
N ASP A 313 -20.54 12.36 18.86
CA ASP A 313 -21.74 13.20 18.80
C ASP A 313 -22.14 13.68 20.21
N ASN A 314 -21.22 14.37 20.90
CA ASN A 314 -21.53 15.25 22.04
C ASN A 314 -20.65 16.49 22.00
#